data_57e166f177326bf06f4e6bce58e88f28
#
_entry.id   57e166f177326bf06f4e6bce58e88f28
#
_cell.length_a   1.000
_cell.length_b   1.000
_cell.length_c   1.000
_cell.angle_alpha   90.00
_cell.angle_beta   90.00
_cell.angle_gamma   90.00
#
_symmetry.space_group_name_H-M   'P 1'
#
loop_
_entity.id
_entity.type
_entity.pdbx_description
1 polymer ?
#
loop_
_entity_poly.entity_id
_entity_poly.type
_entity_poly.pdbx_seq_one_letter_code
_entity_poly.pdbx_strand_id
1 'polypeptide(L)'
;MAANVPLIVAINKIDKPGANPERVKQELSEQGLLVEDWGGDVISVEVSAKKRINIESLLEMVLLVAEVEELKANPNKRAVGTVIEAELDKARGPVATVLVQGGTLSVGDPIVAGVASGKVRAMINYKGKRIKQAGPSTAVEILGL
;
A
#
# COMPACT_ATOMS: atom_id res chain seq x y z
N MET A 1 14.80 -10.55 -1.64
CA MET A 1 13.56 -10.13 -0.98
C MET A 1 12.39 -10.93 -1.53
N ALA A 2 11.57 -11.51 -0.66
CA ALA A 2 10.60 -12.54 -1.10
C ALA A 2 9.48 -12.02 -2.02
N ALA A 3 9.16 -10.73 -2.00
CA ALA A 3 8.03 -10.17 -2.77
C ALA A 3 8.41 -9.58 -4.13
N ASN A 4 9.71 -9.43 -4.42
CA ASN A 4 10.23 -8.83 -5.67
C ASN A 4 9.51 -7.53 -6.07
N VAL A 5 9.33 -6.64 -5.09
CA VAL A 5 8.74 -5.31 -5.29
C VAL A 5 9.81 -4.23 -5.16
N PRO A 6 9.70 -3.10 -5.89
CA PRO A 6 10.58 -1.95 -5.72
C PRO A 6 10.56 -1.44 -4.28
N LEU A 7 11.70 -0.99 -3.79
CA LEU A 7 11.86 -0.52 -2.43
C LEU A 7 12.36 0.93 -2.42
N ILE A 8 11.69 1.78 -1.66
CA ILE A 8 12.12 3.14 -1.35
C ILE A 8 12.24 3.26 0.16
N VAL A 9 13.36 3.79 0.65
CA VAL A 9 13.61 3.98 2.07
C VAL A 9 13.42 5.43 2.46
N ALA A 10 12.51 5.71 3.39
CA ALA A 10 12.34 7.02 4.00
C ALA A 10 13.03 7.04 5.37
N ILE A 11 14.18 7.70 5.47
CA ILE A 11 14.92 7.88 6.73
C ILE A 11 14.29 9.06 7.48
N ASN A 12 13.40 8.74 8.42
CA ASN A 12 12.59 9.75 9.10
C ASN A 12 13.24 10.28 10.39
N LYS A 13 12.72 11.42 10.85
CA LYS A 13 13.11 12.09 12.10
C LYS A 13 14.50 12.73 12.04
N ILE A 14 14.95 13.21 10.87
CA ILE A 14 16.22 13.90 10.70
C ILE A 14 16.27 15.22 11.49
N ASP A 15 15.14 15.73 11.95
CA ASP A 15 15.03 16.94 12.78
C ASP A 15 15.38 16.71 14.26
N LYS A 16 15.60 15.48 14.70
CA LYS A 16 15.94 15.21 16.09
C LYS A 16 17.41 15.44 16.38
N PRO A 17 17.76 15.99 17.57
CA PRO A 17 19.14 16.05 18.03
C PRO A 17 19.76 14.63 18.06
N GLY A 18 20.92 14.47 17.45
CA GLY A 18 21.60 13.17 17.35
C GLY A 18 21.10 12.25 16.23
N ALA A 19 20.22 12.74 15.34
CA ALA A 19 19.88 12.01 14.13
C ALA A 19 21.16 11.77 13.30
N ASN A 20 21.34 10.54 12.85
CA ASN A 20 22.50 10.15 12.03
C ASN A 20 21.98 9.30 10.84
N PRO A 21 21.60 9.93 9.74
CA PRO A 21 21.14 9.24 8.53
C PRO A 21 22.20 8.28 7.95
N GLU A 22 23.48 8.67 8.00
CA GLU A 22 24.57 7.86 7.46
C GLU A 22 24.71 6.53 8.20
N ARG A 23 24.52 6.52 9.51
CA ARG A 23 24.48 5.28 10.28
C ARG A 23 23.34 4.37 9.86
N VAL A 24 22.16 4.94 9.58
CA VAL A 24 21.01 4.17 9.10
C VAL A 24 21.29 3.57 7.72
N LYS A 25 21.92 4.33 6.81
CA LYS A 25 22.36 3.82 5.50
C LYS A 25 23.34 2.66 5.65
N GLN A 26 24.27 2.75 6.61
CA GLN A 26 25.22 1.67 6.90
C GLN A 26 24.48 0.41 7.39
N GLU A 27 23.59 0.56 8.36
CA GLU A 27 22.78 -0.55 8.89
C GLU A 27 21.91 -1.19 7.79
N LEU A 28 21.39 -0.42 6.84
CA LEU A 28 20.67 -0.92 5.67
C LEU A 28 21.60 -1.73 4.74
N SER A 29 22.81 -1.24 4.48
CA SER A 29 23.81 -1.95 3.68
C SER A 29 24.19 -3.30 4.29
N GLU A 30 24.31 -3.39 5.61
CA GLU A 30 24.56 -4.64 6.34
C GLU A 30 23.39 -5.66 6.17
N GLN A 31 22.17 -5.16 5.90
CA GLN A 31 20.99 -6.00 5.57
C GLN A 31 20.88 -6.29 4.07
N GLY A 32 21.87 -5.91 3.26
CA GLY A 32 21.88 -6.12 1.82
C GLY A 32 21.08 -5.09 1.02
N LEU A 33 20.76 -3.94 1.63
CA LEU A 33 20.07 -2.81 1.00
C LEU A 33 21.05 -1.68 0.76
N LEU A 34 21.74 -1.71 -0.38
CA LEU A 34 22.68 -0.65 -0.72
C LEU A 34 21.94 0.54 -1.36
N VAL A 35 22.10 1.71 -0.74
CA VAL A 35 21.46 2.94 -1.22
C VAL A 35 22.17 3.53 -2.43
N GLU A 36 21.44 4.31 -3.26
CA GLU A 36 21.98 4.94 -4.47
C GLU A 36 23.21 5.82 -4.19
N ASP A 37 23.22 6.57 -3.09
CA ASP A 37 24.35 7.41 -2.67
C ASP A 37 25.65 6.62 -2.54
N TRP A 38 25.57 5.32 -2.31
CA TRP A 38 26.71 4.41 -2.17
C TRP A 38 26.86 3.45 -3.34
N GLY A 39 26.22 3.77 -4.48
CA GLY A 39 26.31 3.00 -5.72
C GLY A 39 25.40 1.77 -5.79
N GLY A 40 24.39 1.72 -4.95
CA GLY A 40 23.35 0.69 -4.98
C GLY A 40 22.14 1.08 -5.84
N ASP A 41 21.07 0.32 -5.70
CA ASP A 41 19.82 0.46 -6.44
C ASP A 41 18.63 0.87 -5.55
N VAL A 42 18.84 1.04 -4.25
CA VAL A 42 17.79 1.42 -3.31
C VAL A 42 17.72 2.94 -3.15
N ILE A 43 16.61 3.51 -3.59
CA ILE A 43 16.35 4.95 -3.39
C ILE A 43 16.15 5.23 -1.91
N SER A 44 16.90 6.21 -1.37
CA SER A 44 16.74 6.68 0.01
C SER A 44 16.43 8.16 0.04
N VAL A 45 15.47 8.56 0.89
CA VAL A 45 15.12 9.97 1.10
C VAL A 45 15.12 10.28 2.59
N GLU A 46 15.92 11.27 2.97
CA GLU A 46 15.99 11.76 4.35
C GLU A 46 14.86 12.74 4.60
N VAL A 47 13.98 12.45 5.57
CA VAL A 47 12.74 13.21 5.79
C VAL A 47 12.51 13.58 7.25
N SER A 48 11.73 14.62 7.48
CA SER A 48 11.05 14.86 8.76
C SER A 48 9.55 15.02 8.53
N ALA A 49 8.81 14.00 8.83
CA ALA A 49 7.34 14.04 8.73
C ALA A 49 6.75 15.14 9.63
N LYS A 50 7.31 15.34 10.83
CA LYS A 50 6.86 16.36 11.78
C LYS A 50 7.07 17.77 11.26
N LYS A 51 8.23 18.04 10.66
CA LYS A 51 8.58 19.37 10.12
C LYS A 51 8.27 19.51 8.63
N ARG A 52 7.74 18.48 7.99
CA ARG A 52 7.44 18.41 6.56
C ARG A 52 8.67 18.67 5.67
N ILE A 53 9.86 18.24 6.13
CA ILE A 53 11.10 18.37 5.36
C ILE A 53 11.17 17.20 4.38
N ASN A 54 11.46 17.49 3.11
CA ASN A 54 11.66 16.54 2.00
C ASN A 54 10.50 15.57 1.75
N ILE A 55 9.28 15.89 2.20
CA ILE A 55 8.10 15.03 1.96
C ILE A 55 7.71 15.06 0.47
N GLU A 56 7.80 16.22 -0.17
CA GLU A 56 7.53 16.36 -1.61
C GLU A 56 8.51 15.53 -2.42
N SER A 57 9.81 15.62 -2.12
CA SER A 57 10.83 14.79 -2.78
C SER A 57 10.58 13.29 -2.61
N LEU A 58 10.15 12.85 -1.42
CA LEU A 58 9.77 11.45 -1.20
C LEU A 58 8.60 11.04 -2.11
N LEU A 59 7.58 11.88 -2.24
CA LEU A 59 6.42 11.61 -3.10
C LEU A 59 6.81 11.61 -4.58
N GLU A 60 7.69 12.49 -5.00
CA GLU A 60 8.24 12.51 -6.36
C GLU A 60 9.00 11.21 -6.68
N MET A 61 9.82 10.72 -5.76
CA MET A 61 10.52 9.44 -5.93
C MET A 61 9.55 8.26 -6.02
N VAL A 62 8.48 8.25 -5.21
CA VAL A 62 7.43 7.23 -5.30
C VAL A 62 6.76 7.24 -6.68
N LEU A 63 6.43 8.42 -7.21
CA LEU A 63 5.83 8.56 -8.54
C LEU A 63 6.79 8.12 -9.64
N LEU A 64 8.07 8.50 -9.55
CA LEU A 64 9.09 8.13 -10.51
C LEU A 64 9.27 6.60 -10.58
N VAL A 65 9.40 5.94 -9.43
CA VAL A 65 9.51 4.48 -9.38
C VAL A 65 8.26 3.81 -9.94
N ALA A 66 7.08 4.30 -9.60
CA ALA A 66 5.82 3.76 -10.12
C ALA A 66 5.70 3.92 -11.65
N GLU A 67 6.26 4.98 -12.22
CA GLU A 67 6.29 5.22 -13.67
C GLU A 67 7.27 4.28 -14.37
N VAL A 68 8.47 4.11 -13.81
CA VAL A 68 9.49 3.18 -14.34
C VAL A 68 9.00 1.73 -14.32
N GLU A 69 8.29 1.33 -13.28
CA GLU A 69 7.71 -0.02 -13.15
C GLU A 69 6.52 -0.27 -14.10
N GLU A 70 6.03 0.76 -14.79
CA GLU A 70 4.90 0.64 -15.73
C GLU A 70 3.71 -0.15 -15.15
N LEU A 71 3.33 0.09 -13.90
CA LEU A 71 2.29 -0.66 -13.20
C LEU A 71 0.95 -0.57 -13.95
N LYS A 72 0.47 -1.68 -14.48
CA LYS A 72 -0.75 -1.77 -15.29
C LYS A 72 -1.74 -2.77 -14.68
N ALA A 73 -3.02 -2.44 -14.69
CA ALA A 73 -4.08 -3.36 -14.31
C ALA A 73 -5.30 -3.18 -15.22
N ASN A 74 -5.98 -4.28 -15.54
CA ASN A 74 -7.20 -4.24 -16.33
C ASN A 74 -8.43 -4.09 -15.41
N PRO A 75 -9.17 -2.98 -15.47
CA PRO A 75 -10.40 -2.80 -14.69
C PRO A 75 -11.61 -3.58 -15.27
N ASN A 76 -11.56 -3.97 -16.55
CA ASN A 76 -12.67 -4.59 -17.27
C ASN A 76 -12.68 -6.10 -17.17
N LYS A 77 -12.42 -6.66 -15.97
CA LYS A 77 -12.51 -8.08 -15.68
C LYS A 77 -13.13 -8.29 -14.30
N ARG A 78 -13.40 -9.55 -13.93
CA ARG A 78 -13.81 -9.89 -12.57
C ARG A 78 -12.77 -9.41 -11.57
N ALA A 79 -13.23 -8.86 -10.46
CA ALA A 79 -12.35 -8.35 -9.43
C ALA A 79 -11.52 -9.47 -8.81
N VAL A 80 -10.24 -9.19 -8.63
CA VAL A 80 -9.30 -10.01 -7.86
C VAL A 80 -8.59 -9.07 -6.90
N GLY A 81 -8.46 -9.47 -5.65
CA GLY A 81 -7.81 -8.66 -4.63
C GLY A 81 -7.25 -9.52 -3.51
N THR A 82 -6.49 -8.88 -2.65
CA THR A 82 -5.91 -9.49 -1.44
C THR A 82 -6.66 -8.99 -0.22
N VAL A 83 -7.07 -9.92 0.64
CA VAL A 83 -7.60 -9.59 1.97
C VAL A 83 -6.43 -9.15 2.85
N ILE A 84 -6.45 -7.90 3.29
CA ILE A 84 -5.43 -7.32 4.17
C ILE A 84 -5.77 -7.63 5.63
N GLU A 85 -7.06 -7.51 5.98
CA GLU A 85 -7.56 -7.70 7.32
C GLU A 85 -8.99 -8.25 7.25
N ALA A 86 -9.35 -9.08 8.21
CA ALA A 86 -10.73 -9.55 8.38
C ALA A 86 -11.07 -9.58 9.86
N GLU A 87 -12.23 -9.03 10.22
CA GLU A 87 -12.72 -8.98 11.59
C GLU A 87 -14.22 -9.25 11.67
N LEU A 88 -14.67 -9.64 12.85
CA LEU A 88 -16.10 -9.75 13.15
C LEU A 88 -16.54 -8.54 13.97
N ASP A 89 -17.10 -7.56 13.27
CA ASP A 89 -17.68 -6.38 13.93
C ASP A 89 -19.03 -6.73 14.55
N LYS A 90 -19.24 -6.35 15.81
CA LYS A 90 -20.44 -6.69 16.57
C LYS A 90 -21.73 -6.09 16.00
N ALA A 91 -21.61 -4.95 15.31
CA ALA A 91 -22.77 -4.23 14.75
C ALA A 91 -22.96 -4.50 13.25
N ARG A 92 -21.86 -4.67 12.51
CA ARG A 92 -21.86 -4.79 11.05
C ARG A 92 -21.72 -6.23 10.54
N GLY A 93 -21.35 -7.18 11.43
CA GLY A 93 -21.07 -8.56 11.07
C GLY A 93 -19.64 -8.73 10.52
N PRO A 94 -19.38 -9.76 9.69
CA PRO A 94 -18.09 -9.95 9.06
C PRO A 94 -17.71 -8.77 8.17
N VAL A 95 -16.54 -8.20 8.42
CA VAL A 95 -15.93 -7.08 7.68
C VAL A 95 -14.56 -7.53 7.19
N ALA A 96 -14.26 -7.30 5.94
CA ALA A 96 -12.93 -7.55 5.41
C ALA A 96 -12.40 -6.32 4.66
N THR A 97 -11.17 -5.92 4.95
CA THR A 97 -10.45 -4.93 4.17
C THR A 97 -9.73 -5.62 3.01
N VAL A 98 -10.09 -5.25 1.81
CA VAL A 98 -9.57 -5.84 0.57
C VAL A 98 -8.88 -4.78 -0.26
N LEU A 99 -7.66 -5.08 -0.72
CA LEU A 99 -7.00 -4.32 -1.78
C LEU A 99 -7.35 -4.94 -3.13
N VAL A 100 -8.09 -4.22 -3.95
CA VAL A 100 -8.39 -4.65 -5.32
C VAL A 100 -7.13 -4.51 -6.17
N GLN A 101 -6.65 -5.62 -6.74
CA GLN A 101 -5.45 -5.68 -7.58
C GLN A 101 -5.78 -5.64 -9.07
N GLY A 102 -6.94 -6.12 -9.46
CA GLY A 102 -7.39 -6.11 -10.84
C GLY A 102 -8.89 -6.31 -10.94
N GLY A 103 -9.47 -5.90 -12.06
CA GLY A 103 -10.91 -5.89 -12.24
C GLY A 103 -11.60 -4.77 -11.46
N THR A 104 -12.91 -4.76 -11.48
CA THR A 104 -13.73 -3.81 -10.71
C THR A 104 -14.70 -4.60 -9.85
N LEU A 105 -14.62 -4.35 -8.54
CA LEU A 105 -15.55 -4.91 -7.55
C LEU A 105 -16.76 -4.00 -7.41
N SER A 106 -17.95 -4.56 -7.46
CA SER A 106 -19.20 -3.80 -7.33
C SER A 106 -20.04 -4.31 -6.16
N VAL A 107 -20.84 -3.42 -5.59
CA VAL A 107 -21.87 -3.83 -4.63
C VAL A 107 -22.84 -4.78 -5.34
N GLY A 108 -23.09 -5.92 -4.71
CA GLY A 108 -23.91 -7.00 -5.29
C GLY A 108 -23.12 -8.14 -5.92
N ASP A 109 -21.82 -7.99 -6.13
CA ASP A 109 -21.00 -9.07 -6.69
C ASP A 109 -20.88 -10.25 -5.73
N PRO A 110 -20.89 -11.49 -6.24
CA PRO A 110 -20.52 -12.65 -5.46
C PRO A 110 -19.02 -12.63 -5.21
N ILE A 111 -18.61 -12.98 -3.99
CA ILE A 111 -17.19 -13.02 -3.57
C ILE A 111 -16.87 -14.34 -2.91
N VAL A 112 -15.61 -14.75 -3.07
CA VAL A 112 -15.01 -15.91 -2.40
C VAL A 112 -13.68 -15.47 -1.81
N ALA A 113 -13.49 -15.72 -0.53
CA ALA A 113 -12.25 -15.43 0.18
C ALA A 113 -11.85 -16.65 1.02
N GLY A 114 -10.86 -17.40 0.55
CA GLY A 114 -10.49 -18.69 1.17
C GLY A 114 -11.65 -19.68 1.16
N VAL A 115 -12.12 -20.05 2.34
CA VAL A 115 -13.26 -20.97 2.53
C VAL A 115 -14.61 -20.25 2.68
N ALA A 116 -14.58 -18.92 2.81
CA ALA A 116 -15.78 -18.10 2.94
C ALA A 116 -16.30 -17.66 1.58
N SER A 117 -17.61 -17.62 1.42
CA SER A 117 -18.28 -17.08 0.26
C SER A 117 -19.45 -16.21 0.68
N GLY A 118 -19.69 -15.17 -0.10
CA GLY A 118 -20.77 -14.24 0.21
C GLY A 118 -21.10 -13.32 -0.96
N LYS A 119 -21.78 -12.25 -0.65
CA LYS A 119 -22.15 -11.21 -1.62
C LYS A 119 -21.84 -9.84 -1.04
N VAL A 120 -21.15 -9.00 -1.80
CA VAL A 120 -20.83 -7.63 -1.37
C VAL A 120 -22.11 -6.87 -1.07
N ARG A 121 -22.41 -6.62 0.20
CA ARG A 121 -23.58 -5.84 0.64
C ARG A 121 -23.30 -4.35 0.64
N ALA A 122 -22.10 -3.96 1.02
CA ALA A 122 -21.65 -2.58 1.01
C ALA A 122 -20.13 -2.54 0.91
N MET A 123 -19.61 -1.43 0.39
CA MET A 123 -18.19 -1.11 0.37
C MET A 123 -17.98 0.28 0.97
N ILE A 124 -16.92 0.42 1.77
CA ILE A 124 -16.55 1.67 2.43
C ILE A 124 -15.09 1.96 2.08
N ASN A 125 -14.81 3.16 1.60
CA ASN A 125 -13.45 3.57 1.27
C ASN A 125 -12.69 4.06 2.51
N TYR A 126 -11.38 4.34 2.35
CA TYR A 126 -10.50 4.85 3.40
C TYR A 126 -10.95 6.19 4.04
N LYS A 127 -11.89 6.91 3.43
CA LYS A 127 -12.51 8.13 3.97
C LYS A 127 -13.80 7.85 4.76
N GLY A 128 -14.13 6.57 5.00
CA GLY A 128 -15.38 6.17 5.67
C GLY A 128 -16.65 6.38 4.81
N LYS A 129 -16.50 6.64 3.51
CA LYS A 129 -17.65 6.85 2.61
C LYS A 129 -18.05 5.57 1.91
N ARG A 130 -19.38 5.33 1.82
CA ARG A 130 -19.90 4.24 1.00
C ARG A 130 -19.66 4.50 -0.48
N ILE A 131 -19.17 3.48 -1.16
CA ILE A 131 -18.93 3.50 -2.61
C ILE A 131 -19.63 2.32 -3.27
N LYS A 132 -19.96 2.45 -4.55
CA LYS A 132 -20.63 1.41 -5.32
C LYS A 132 -19.68 0.49 -6.07
N GLN A 133 -18.53 1.02 -6.44
CA GLN A 133 -17.49 0.31 -7.21
C GLN A 133 -16.09 0.64 -6.69
N ALA A 134 -15.20 -0.33 -6.78
CA ALA A 134 -13.79 -0.21 -6.45
C ALA A 134 -12.97 -0.85 -7.56
N GLY A 135 -12.17 -0.04 -8.24
CA GLY A 135 -11.24 -0.49 -9.29
C GLY A 135 -9.88 -0.91 -8.74
N PRO A 136 -8.93 -1.22 -9.62
CA PRO A 136 -7.56 -1.58 -9.24
C PRO A 136 -6.90 -0.53 -8.33
N SER A 137 -6.02 -0.97 -7.45
CA SER A 137 -5.30 -0.16 -6.44
C SER A 137 -6.19 0.50 -5.39
N THR A 138 -7.45 0.09 -5.27
CA THR A 138 -8.39 0.64 -4.29
C THR A 138 -8.50 -0.29 -3.08
N ALA A 139 -8.18 0.24 -1.89
CA ALA A 139 -8.45 -0.44 -0.64
C ALA A 139 -9.86 -0.12 -0.16
N VAL A 140 -10.65 -1.15 0.15
CA VAL A 140 -12.03 -1.01 0.60
C VAL A 140 -12.37 -1.99 1.71
N GLU A 141 -13.13 -1.54 2.68
CA GLU A 141 -13.84 -2.45 3.59
C GLU A 141 -15.07 -3.00 2.85
N ILE A 142 -15.24 -4.31 2.89
CA ILE A 142 -16.41 -5.01 2.36
C ILE A 142 -17.21 -5.64 3.47
N LEU A 143 -18.53 -5.57 3.32
CA LEU A 143 -19.50 -6.21 4.20
C LEU A 143 -20.22 -7.30 3.40
N GLY A 144 -20.40 -8.49 3.98
CA GLY A 144 -21.19 -9.54 3.35
C GLY A 144 -20.47 -10.85 3.04
N LEU A 145 -19.29 -11.05 3.66
CA LEU A 145 -18.60 -12.34 3.71
C LEU A 145 -19.24 -13.29 4.72
#